data_6b6f81fff6340234f4306720d63e46e5
#
_entry.id   6b6f81fff6340234f4306720d63e46e5
#
_cell.length_a   1.000
_cell.length_b   1.000
_cell.length_c   1.000
_cell.angle_alpha   90.00
_cell.angle_beta   90.00
_cell.angle_gamma   90.00
#
_symmetry.space_group_name_H-M   'P 1'
#
loop_
_entity.id
_entity.type
_entity.pdbx_description
1 polymer ?
#
loop_
_entity_poly.entity_id
_entity_poly.type
_entity_poly.pdbx_seq_one_letter_code
_entity_poly.pdbx_strand_id
1 'polypeptide(L)'
;MSCLFCEIAKGNIPSTKVYEDELVYAFRDIAPQAPVHVLLIPKKHIESAQALTGEDDALLCHMFACARQIAESEGVAQTGYRLITNVGDDAGQSVHHL
;
A
#
# COMPACT_ATOMS: atom_id res chain seq x y z
N MET A 1 -5.33 20.19 0.73
CA MET A 1 -3.96 19.75 0.97
C MET A 1 -3.72 18.38 0.34
N SER A 2 -2.65 18.25 -0.40
CA SER A 2 -2.37 17.01 -1.11
C SER A 2 -1.80 15.95 -0.18
N CYS A 3 -2.28 14.73 -0.33
CA CYS A 3 -1.69 13.57 0.30
C CYS A 3 -0.54 13.07 -0.58
N LEU A 4 0.63 12.81 0.00
CA LEU A 4 1.78 12.31 -0.74
C LEU A 4 1.44 11.05 -1.56
N PHE A 5 0.76 10.08 -0.94
CA PHE A 5 0.40 8.84 -1.62
C PHE A 5 -0.65 9.06 -2.71
N CYS A 6 -1.60 9.97 -2.48
CA CYS A 6 -2.56 10.33 -3.53
C CYS A 6 -1.84 10.89 -4.76
N GLU A 7 -0.83 11.73 -4.55
CA GLU A 7 -0.06 12.33 -5.64
C GLU A 7 0.80 11.30 -6.37
N ILE A 8 1.37 10.34 -5.63
CA ILE A 8 2.11 9.23 -6.25
C ILE A 8 1.17 8.38 -7.10
N ALA A 9 -0.01 8.04 -6.60
CA ALA A 9 -0.98 7.21 -7.32
C ALA A 9 -1.49 7.90 -8.59
N LYS A 10 -1.56 9.23 -8.59
CA LYS A 10 -1.96 10.02 -9.77
C LYS A 10 -0.85 10.20 -10.78
N GLY A 11 0.38 9.82 -10.44
CA GLY A 11 1.54 10.01 -11.31
C GLY A 11 2.18 11.39 -11.22
N ASN A 12 1.77 12.21 -10.26
CA ASN A 12 2.31 13.58 -10.10
C ASN A 12 3.65 13.60 -9.38
N ILE A 13 3.98 12.54 -8.65
CA ILE A 13 5.27 12.36 -7.97
C ILE A 13 5.88 11.06 -8.48
N PRO A 14 7.15 11.05 -8.92
CA PRO A 14 7.78 9.84 -9.43
C PRO A 14 7.86 8.73 -8.37
N SER A 15 7.72 7.50 -8.83
CA SER A 15 7.86 6.31 -7.99
C SER A 15 8.28 5.13 -8.86
N THR A 16 8.83 4.09 -8.23
CA THR A 16 9.15 2.86 -8.94
C THR A 16 7.96 1.92 -8.80
N LYS A 17 7.12 1.89 -9.83
CA LYS A 17 5.89 1.11 -9.83
C LYS A 17 6.17 -0.39 -9.85
N VAL A 18 5.44 -1.12 -9.03
CA VAL A 18 5.46 -2.58 -8.98
C VAL A 18 4.18 -3.16 -9.59
N TYR A 19 3.05 -2.54 -9.32
CA TYR A 19 1.75 -2.99 -9.81
C TYR A 19 0.75 -1.85 -9.76
N GLU A 20 -0.23 -1.88 -10.66
CA GLU A 20 -1.31 -0.89 -10.65
C GLU A 20 -2.55 -1.47 -11.31
N ASP A 21 -3.72 -1.17 -10.75
CA ASP A 21 -5.00 -1.40 -11.40
C ASP A 21 -5.94 -0.23 -11.07
N GLU A 22 -7.24 -0.40 -11.34
CA GLU A 22 -8.21 0.68 -11.13
C GLU A 22 -8.34 1.08 -9.65
N LEU A 23 -8.05 0.16 -8.73
CA LEU A 23 -8.31 0.35 -7.31
C LEU A 23 -7.06 0.60 -6.47
N VAL A 24 -5.89 0.10 -6.91
CA VAL A 24 -4.67 0.12 -6.11
C VAL A 24 -3.46 0.53 -6.92
N TYR A 25 -2.44 0.97 -6.20
CA TYR A 25 -1.13 1.30 -6.76
C TYR A 25 -0.06 0.77 -5.81
N ALA A 26 0.93 0.08 -6.35
CA ALA A 26 2.02 -0.48 -5.56
C ALA A 26 3.35 0.00 -6.10
N PHE A 27 4.24 0.39 -5.19
CA PHE A 27 5.55 0.94 -5.56
C PHE A 27 6.59 0.61 -4.49
N ARG A 28 7.86 0.70 -4.88
CA ARG A 28 8.95 0.41 -3.95
C ARG A 28 9.14 1.56 -2.97
N ASP A 29 9.41 1.21 -1.70
CA ASP A 29 9.76 2.20 -0.70
C ASP A 29 11.15 2.77 -1.05
N ILE A 30 11.29 4.10 -1.02
CA ILE A 30 12.57 4.76 -1.31
C ILE A 30 13.57 4.60 -0.16
N ALA A 31 13.10 4.23 1.02
CA ALA A 31 13.94 3.97 2.19
C ALA A 31 13.63 2.55 2.71
N PRO A 32 13.99 1.51 1.92
CA PRO A 32 13.55 0.15 2.24
C PRO A 32 14.16 -0.36 3.55
N GLN A 33 13.32 -1.03 4.33
CA GLN A 33 13.71 -1.64 5.59
C GLN A 33 14.00 -3.14 5.42
N ALA A 34 13.86 -3.65 4.19
CA ALA A 34 14.06 -5.06 3.86
C ALA A 34 14.46 -5.15 2.38
N PRO A 35 15.05 -6.30 1.94
CA PRO A 35 15.39 -6.49 0.51
C PRO A 35 14.20 -6.33 -0.42
N VAL A 36 13.00 -6.76 0.01
CA VAL A 36 11.76 -6.51 -0.71
C VAL A 36 10.86 -5.69 0.21
N HIS A 37 10.63 -4.43 -0.17
CA HIS A 37 9.81 -3.52 0.61
C HIS A 37 8.91 -2.75 -0.36
N VAL A 38 7.66 -3.17 -0.48
CA VAL A 38 6.68 -2.61 -1.40
C VAL A 38 5.56 -1.95 -0.60
N LEU A 39 5.18 -0.76 -1.02
CA LEU A 39 4.03 -0.04 -0.48
C LEU A 39 2.85 -0.30 -1.41
N LEU A 40 1.76 -0.80 -0.86
CA LEU A 40 0.52 -1.06 -1.59
C LEU A 40 -0.56 -0.15 -1.02
N ILE A 41 -1.06 0.74 -1.84
CA ILE A 41 -2.03 1.75 -1.41
C ILE A 41 -3.32 1.66 -2.23
N PRO A 42 -4.47 1.96 -1.63
CA PRO A 42 -5.69 2.17 -2.40
C PRO A 42 -5.62 3.52 -3.09
N LYS A 43 -6.19 3.63 -4.29
CA LYS A 43 -6.30 4.93 -4.97
C LYS A 43 -7.29 5.84 -4.27
N LYS A 44 -8.34 5.26 -3.68
CA LYS A 44 -9.24 6.00 -2.79
C LYS A 44 -8.46 6.45 -1.56
N HIS A 45 -8.57 7.71 -1.21
CA HIS A 45 -7.90 8.19 0.00
C HIS A 45 -8.64 7.70 1.24
N ILE A 46 -7.96 6.87 2.04
CA ILE A 46 -8.42 6.39 3.34
C ILE A 46 -7.29 6.71 4.31
N GLU A 47 -7.58 7.45 5.36
CA GLU A 47 -6.55 7.97 6.24
C GLU A 47 -5.74 6.86 6.93
N SER A 48 -6.44 5.81 7.38
CA SER A 48 -5.81 4.65 8.03
C SER A 48 -6.81 3.51 8.10
N ALA A 49 -6.36 2.35 8.58
CA ALA A 49 -7.25 1.21 8.78
C ALA A 49 -8.39 1.53 9.75
N GLN A 50 -8.19 2.46 10.67
CA GLN A 50 -9.24 2.85 11.61
C GLN A 50 -10.40 3.56 10.94
N ALA A 51 -10.17 4.17 9.77
CA ALA A 51 -11.19 4.88 9.00
C ALA A 51 -11.97 3.97 8.03
N LEU A 52 -11.62 2.69 7.95
CA LEU A 52 -12.33 1.74 7.08
C LEU A 52 -13.78 1.55 7.54
N THR A 53 -14.67 1.36 6.56
CA THR A 53 -16.08 1.07 6.81
C THR A 53 -16.49 -0.17 6.01
N GLY A 54 -17.73 -0.66 6.19
CA GLY A 54 -18.23 -1.77 5.41
C GLY A 54 -18.25 -1.52 3.91
N GLU A 55 -18.28 -0.25 3.51
CA GLU A 55 -18.19 0.12 2.09
C GLU A 55 -16.82 -0.21 1.49
N ASP A 56 -15.81 -0.38 2.31
CA ASP A 56 -14.45 -0.65 1.88
C ASP A 56 -14.09 -2.15 1.88
N ASP A 57 -15.03 -3.02 2.23
CA ASP A 57 -14.75 -4.46 2.36
C ASP A 57 -14.23 -5.07 1.06
N ALA A 58 -14.85 -4.77 -0.07
CA ALA A 58 -14.41 -5.28 -1.35
C ALA A 58 -13.02 -4.77 -1.72
N LEU A 59 -12.73 -3.50 -1.45
CA LEU A 59 -11.42 -2.91 -1.67
C LEU A 59 -10.37 -3.61 -0.81
N LEU A 60 -10.66 -3.86 0.46
CA LEU A 60 -9.73 -4.51 1.37
C LEU A 60 -9.41 -5.94 0.91
N CYS A 61 -10.43 -6.70 0.52
CA CYS A 61 -10.22 -8.04 -0.05
C CYS A 61 -9.34 -7.98 -1.30
N HIS A 62 -9.58 -7.00 -2.16
CA HIS A 62 -8.79 -6.80 -3.38
C HIS A 62 -7.33 -6.48 -3.05
N MET A 63 -7.10 -5.64 -2.06
CA MET A 63 -5.73 -5.30 -1.63
C MET A 63 -4.97 -6.52 -1.14
N PHE A 64 -5.63 -7.39 -0.37
CA PHE A 64 -4.99 -8.63 0.10
C PHE A 64 -4.69 -9.57 -1.07
N ALA A 65 -5.59 -9.67 -2.06
CA ALA A 65 -5.34 -10.46 -3.26
C ALA A 65 -4.13 -9.92 -4.04
N CYS A 66 -4.03 -8.60 -4.18
CA CYS A 66 -2.89 -7.96 -4.83
C CYS A 66 -1.59 -8.21 -4.06
N ALA A 67 -1.64 -8.13 -2.73
CA ALA A 67 -0.47 -8.40 -1.89
C ALA A 67 0.06 -9.82 -2.12
N ARG A 68 -0.83 -10.82 -2.22
CA ARG A 68 -0.42 -12.19 -2.50
C ARG A 68 0.25 -12.31 -3.87
N GLN A 69 -0.31 -11.68 -4.89
CA GLN A 69 0.25 -11.70 -6.24
C GLN A 69 1.61 -11.03 -6.30
N ILE A 70 1.76 -9.89 -5.62
CA ILE A 70 3.04 -9.18 -5.54
C ILE A 70 4.08 -10.05 -4.83
N ALA A 71 3.70 -10.70 -3.73
CA ALA A 71 4.60 -11.60 -3.00
C ALA A 71 5.11 -12.73 -3.90
N GLU A 72 4.25 -13.30 -4.74
CA GLU A 72 4.65 -14.33 -5.68
C GLU A 72 5.62 -13.77 -6.73
N SER A 73 5.32 -12.63 -7.31
CA SER A 73 6.17 -12.03 -8.34
C SER A 73 7.52 -11.56 -7.77
N GLU A 74 7.57 -11.19 -6.49
CA GLU A 74 8.82 -10.80 -5.84
C GLU A 74 9.59 -11.99 -5.27
N GLY A 75 9.06 -13.20 -5.39
CA GLY A 75 9.75 -14.41 -4.97
C GLY A 75 9.78 -14.65 -3.47
N VAL A 76 8.89 -14.01 -2.69
CA VAL A 76 8.88 -14.15 -1.23
C VAL A 76 7.72 -14.99 -0.70
N ALA A 77 6.83 -15.49 -1.58
CA ALA A 77 5.66 -16.24 -1.16
C ALA A 77 6.02 -17.52 -0.42
N GLN A 78 7.11 -18.20 -0.84
CA GLN A 78 7.53 -19.48 -0.25
C GLN A 78 8.24 -19.29 1.08
N THR A 79 9.10 -18.29 1.18
CA THR A 79 9.92 -18.08 2.39
C THR A 79 9.22 -17.25 3.44
N GLY A 80 8.27 -16.42 3.02
CA GLY A 80 7.47 -15.63 3.94
C GLY A 80 7.63 -14.14 3.77
N TYR A 81 6.61 -13.41 4.22
CA TYR A 81 6.60 -11.95 4.18
C TYR A 81 5.63 -11.44 5.23
N ARG A 82 5.70 -10.15 5.49
CA ARG A 82 4.86 -9.49 6.48
C ARG A 82 4.02 -8.42 5.78
N LEU A 83 2.75 -8.33 6.16
CA LEU A 83 1.86 -7.24 5.76
C LEU A 83 1.70 -6.33 6.96
N ILE A 84 1.99 -5.04 6.77
CA ILE A 84 1.99 -4.05 7.85
C ILE A 84 1.05 -2.92 7.48
N THR A 85 0.18 -2.54 8.39
CA THR A 85 -0.53 -1.28 8.32
C THR A 85 -0.38 -0.56 9.66
N ASN A 86 -0.04 0.72 9.60
CA ASN A 86 0.16 1.53 10.79
C ASN A 86 -1.01 2.49 10.96
N VAL A 87 -1.49 2.63 12.19
CA VAL A 87 -2.59 3.53 12.51
C VAL A 87 -2.11 4.51 13.58
N GLY A 88 -2.05 5.78 13.23
CA GLY A 88 -1.75 6.85 14.16
C GLY A 88 -0.28 6.98 14.52
N ASP A 89 0.00 8.00 15.32
CA ASP A 89 1.36 8.39 15.66
C ASP A 89 2.09 7.35 16.49
N ASP A 90 1.39 6.69 17.42
CA ASP A 90 2.01 5.69 18.30
C ASP A 90 2.49 4.47 17.52
N ALA A 91 1.90 4.20 16.37
CA ALA A 91 2.31 3.10 15.49
C ALA A 91 3.32 3.55 14.43
N GLY A 92 3.67 4.83 14.40
CA GLY A 92 4.63 5.37 13.44
C GLY A 92 4.06 5.60 12.05
N GLN A 93 2.75 5.86 11.95
CA GLN A 93 2.16 6.20 10.67
C GLN A 93 2.68 7.57 10.21
N SER A 94 3.53 7.58 9.19
CA SER A 94 4.17 8.81 8.71
C SER A 94 3.38 9.48 7.59
N VAL A 95 2.60 8.71 6.82
CA VAL A 95 1.72 9.25 5.77
C VAL A 95 0.29 8.83 6.11
N HIS A 96 -0.61 9.82 6.17
CA HIS A 96 -2.02 9.57 6.52
C HIS A 96 -2.80 9.05 5.31
N HIS A 97 -2.46 7.84 4.90
CA HIS A 97 -3.08 7.11 3.79
C HIS A 97 -2.85 5.63 4.03
N LEU A 98 -3.91 4.85 3.97
CA LEU A 98 -3.90 3.42 4.26
C LEU A 98 -2.82 2.66 3.50
#